data_7eb8a97c44a7de0299c248b82c1cb222
#
_entry.id   7eb8a97c44a7de0299c248b82c1cb222
#
_cell.length_a   1.000
_cell.length_b   1.000
_cell.length_c   1.000
_cell.angle_alpha   90.00
_cell.angle_beta   90.00
_cell.angle_gamma   90.00
#
_symmetry.space_group_name_H-M   'P 1'
#
loop_
_entity.id
_entity.type
_entity.pdbx_description
1 polymer ?
#
loop_
_entity_poly.entity_id
_entity_poly.type
_entity_poly.pdbx_seq_one_letter_code
_entity_poly.pdbx_strand_id
1 'polypeptide(L)'
;MHLVVTSPPYWNLKRYNETPDQLGHIQDYESFLRELEKVWKHVYRVLVPGGRLVCVVGDVCVARRDFGRHLVFPLHADICVICRRIGFDNLNPIIWHKIANASYEVANGSKFLGKPYEPNAIIKNDMEFILMQRKPGGYRKPSDAQRDASRISKEDFDHWFQQIWNIPGASTKQHPAPFPLELATRLVRMFSFVDDTVLDPFCGSGTTMIAAFRTGRNSIGIEIDPEYCQMSARYLKAENSSLFSNAKLLLEKVDTAEAHLVQEDQVIYEARPAKKKLE
;
A
#
# COMPACT_ATOMS: atom_id res chain seq x y z
N MET A 1 -4.41 5.44 -13.84
CA MET A 1 -3.56 4.40 -13.19
C MET A 1 -4.26 3.07 -13.25
N HIS A 2 -3.53 1.95 -13.38
CA HIS A 2 -4.13 0.62 -13.51
C HIS A 2 -4.14 -0.12 -12.16
N LEU A 3 -3.12 0.13 -11.35
CA LEU A 3 -2.93 -0.48 -10.04
C LEU A 3 -2.32 0.56 -9.09
N VAL A 4 -2.73 0.53 -7.84
CA VAL A 4 -2.04 1.21 -6.73
C VAL A 4 -1.58 0.13 -5.76
N VAL A 5 -0.29 0.12 -5.42
CA VAL A 5 0.28 -0.72 -4.36
C VAL A 5 1.01 0.19 -3.40
N THR A 6 0.59 0.23 -2.15
CA THR A 6 1.09 1.22 -1.20
C THR A 6 0.99 0.75 0.25
N SER A 7 1.77 1.38 1.12
CA SER A 7 1.68 1.24 2.57
C SER A 7 1.72 2.64 3.19
N PRO A 8 0.57 3.19 3.59
CA PRO A 8 0.51 4.50 4.23
C PRO A 8 1.21 4.48 5.60
N PRO A 9 1.52 5.62 6.20
CA PRO A 9 1.91 5.66 7.60
C PRO A 9 0.84 5.00 8.48
N TYR A 10 1.28 4.21 9.49
CA TYR A 10 0.37 3.60 10.46
C TYR A 10 0.17 4.57 11.63
N TRP A 11 -0.54 5.67 11.36
CA TRP A 11 -0.75 6.76 12.29
C TRP A 11 0.59 7.21 12.89
N ASN A 12 0.73 7.30 14.23
CA ASN A 12 1.94 7.70 14.94
C ASN A 12 2.84 6.52 15.39
N LEU A 13 2.63 5.32 14.85
CA LEU A 13 3.37 4.10 15.26
C LEU A 13 4.87 4.19 14.98
N LYS A 14 5.25 4.85 13.88
CA LYS A 14 6.65 5.04 13.48
C LYS A 14 6.96 6.52 13.39
N ARG A 15 8.13 6.89 13.92
CA ARG A 15 8.66 8.22 13.78
C ARG A 15 9.43 8.28 12.46
N TYR A 16 8.96 9.11 11.54
CA TYR A 16 9.64 9.45 10.31
C TYR A 16 10.49 10.70 10.51
N ASN A 17 11.25 11.14 9.50
CA ASN A 17 11.98 12.40 9.53
C ASN A 17 11.05 13.58 9.81
N GLU A 18 11.59 14.68 10.35
CA GLU A 18 10.78 15.87 10.67
C GLU A 18 10.50 16.72 9.43
N THR A 19 9.86 16.12 8.44
CA THR A 19 9.37 16.82 7.26
C THR A 19 7.96 17.35 7.54
N PRO A 20 7.66 18.62 7.27
CA PRO A 20 6.32 19.17 7.43
C PRO A 20 5.25 18.39 6.65
N ASP A 21 4.03 18.46 7.12
CA ASP A 21 2.84 17.88 6.46
C ASP A 21 2.81 16.34 6.35
N GLN A 22 3.69 15.64 7.05
CA GLN A 22 3.63 14.19 7.13
C GLN A 22 2.43 13.70 7.93
N LEU A 23 1.67 12.75 7.36
CA LEU A 23 0.52 12.14 8.03
C LEU A 23 0.91 11.45 9.35
N GLY A 24 2.10 10.87 9.44
CA GLY A 24 2.61 10.22 10.65
C GLY A 24 2.85 11.15 11.84
N HIS A 25 2.75 12.46 11.66
CA HIS A 25 2.87 13.46 12.73
C HIS A 25 1.53 13.85 13.35
N ILE A 26 0.41 13.47 12.76
CA ILE A 26 -0.93 13.79 13.27
C ILE A 26 -1.21 12.95 14.50
N GLN A 27 -1.44 13.63 15.65
CA GLN A 27 -1.64 12.95 16.93
C GLN A 27 -3.06 12.45 17.14
N ASP A 28 -4.06 13.15 16.60
CA ASP A 28 -5.45 12.73 16.68
C ASP A 28 -5.77 11.72 15.59
N TYR A 29 -6.25 10.53 16.00
CA TYR A 29 -6.51 9.42 15.07
C TYR A 29 -7.59 9.76 14.04
N GLU A 30 -8.66 10.41 14.45
CA GLU A 30 -9.74 10.80 13.54
C GLU A 30 -9.28 11.87 12.52
N SER A 31 -8.41 12.79 12.94
CA SER A 31 -7.78 13.75 12.05
C SER A 31 -6.85 13.06 11.04
N PHE A 32 -6.07 12.08 11.49
CA PHE A 32 -5.26 11.26 10.60
C PHE A 32 -6.11 10.54 9.55
N LEU A 33 -7.23 9.92 9.95
CA LEU A 33 -8.13 9.24 9.02
C LEU A 33 -8.75 10.21 8.00
N ARG A 34 -9.10 11.45 8.41
CA ARG A 34 -9.61 12.47 7.48
C ARG A 34 -8.59 12.88 6.41
N GLU A 35 -7.34 13.04 6.79
CA GLU A 35 -6.27 13.36 5.83
C GLU A 35 -5.98 12.18 4.91
N LEU A 36 -5.96 10.97 5.44
CA LEU A 36 -5.77 9.75 4.66
C LEU A 36 -6.93 9.54 3.66
N GLU A 37 -8.17 9.88 4.04
CA GLU A 37 -9.34 9.84 3.16
C GLU A 37 -9.15 10.72 1.91
N LYS A 38 -8.51 11.89 2.04
CA LYS A 38 -8.22 12.75 0.88
C LYS A 38 -7.33 12.03 -0.14
N VAL A 39 -6.31 11.32 0.35
CA VAL A 39 -5.43 10.51 -0.52
C VAL A 39 -6.24 9.43 -1.25
N TRP A 40 -7.13 8.71 -0.53
CA TRP A 40 -7.95 7.67 -1.15
C TRP A 40 -8.95 8.21 -2.17
N LYS A 41 -9.48 9.42 -1.99
CA LYS A 41 -10.31 10.11 -2.99
C LYS A 41 -9.51 10.40 -4.27
N HIS A 42 -8.27 10.89 -4.15
CA HIS A 42 -7.40 11.11 -5.31
C HIS A 42 -6.99 9.79 -5.98
N VAL A 43 -6.71 8.74 -5.22
CA VAL A 43 -6.45 7.40 -5.76
C VAL A 43 -7.67 6.90 -6.55
N TYR A 44 -8.89 7.04 -6.00
CA TYR A 44 -10.11 6.66 -6.70
C TYR A 44 -10.27 7.43 -8.02
N ARG A 45 -10.02 8.73 -8.02
CA ARG A 45 -10.10 9.59 -9.22
C ARG A 45 -9.18 9.10 -10.32
N VAL A 46 -7.91 8.83 -10.02
CA VAL A 46 -6.89 8.49 -11.03
C VAL A 46 -6.90 7.04 -11.48
N LEU A 47 -7.53 6.13 -10.73
CA LEU A 47 -7.67 4.73 -11.15
C LEU A 47 -8.64 4.62 -12.32
N VAL A 48 -8.28 3.78 -13.30
CA VAL A 48 -9.21 3.37 -14.37
C VAL A 48 -10.34 2.52 -13.79
N PRO A 49 -11.53 2.46 -14.43
CA PRO A 49 -12.57 1.52 -14.06
C PRO A 49 -12.03 0.08 -14.01
N GLY A 50 -12.35 -0.67 -12.95
CA GLY A 50 -11.82 -2.01 -12.70
C GLY A 50 -10.40 -2.04 -12.12
N GLY A 51 -9.70 -0.89 -12.04
CA GLY A 51 -8.39 -0.76 -11.39
C GLY A 51 -8.47 -1.02 -9.88
N ARG A 52 -7.35 -1.34 -9.28
CA ARG A 52 -7.29 -1.76 -7.86
C ARG A 52 -6.38 -0.86 -7.03
N LEU A 53 -6.81 -0.62 -5.80
CA LEU A 53 -5.97 -0.15 -4.70
C LEU A 53 -5.65 -1.35 -3.81
N VAL A 54 -4.37 -1.65 -3.70
CA VAL A 54 -3.81 -2.66 -2.80
C VAL A 54 -3.06 -1.92 -1.70
N CYS A 55 -3.58 -1.98 -0.48
CA CYS A 55 -3.03 -1.25 0.66
C CYS A 55 -2.51 -2.22 1.71
N VAL A 56 -1.19 -2.20 1.96
CA VAL A 56 -0.54 -2.96 3.01
C VAL A 56 -0.61 -2.16 4.30
N VAL A 57 -1.24 -2.70 5.34
CA VAL A 57 -1.47 -1.98 6.59
C VAL A 57 -1.58 -2.93 7.78
N GLY A 58 -1.00 -2.52 8.92
CA GLY A 58 -1.18 -3.16 10.21
C GLY A 58 -2.07 -2.33 11.13
N ASP A 59 -2.69 -2.99 12.10
CA ASP A 59 -3.40 -2.30 13.17
C ASP A 59 -2.41 -1.65 14.14
N VAL A 60 -2.84 -0.54 14.75
CA VAL A 60 -1.98 0.24 15.63
C VAL A 60 -2.22 -0.15 17.08
N CYS A 61 -1.27 -0.88 17.65
CA CYS A 61 -1.26 -1.24 19.06
C CYS A 61 -0.61 -0.13 19.89
N VAL A 62 -1.35 0.44 20.84
CA VAL A 62 -0.85 1.46 21.74
C VAL A 62 -0.64 0.92 23.14
N ALA A 63 0.47 1.31 23.75
CA ALA A 63 0.87 0.80 25.04
C ALA A 63 0.06 1.42 26.19
N ARG A 64 -0.05 0.68 27.30
CA ARG A 64 -0.73 1.16 28.52
C ARG A 64 -0.15 2.46 29.07
N ARG A 65 1.16 2.67 28.92
CA ARG A 65 1.83 3.88 29.40
C ARG A 65 1.33 5.15 28.70
N ASP A 66 0.88 5.03 27.43
CA ASP A 66 0.51 6.18 26.60
C ASP A 66 -1.00 6.47 26.66
N PHE A 67 -1.83 5.43 26.95
CA PHE A 67 -3.30 5.51 26.97
C PHE A 67 -3.94 4.99 28.27
N GLY A 68 -3.17 4.72 29.30
CA GLY A 68 -3.67 4.16 30.56
C GLY A 68 -4.11 2.70 30.49
N ARG A 69 -4.36 2.18 29.31
CA ARG A 69 -4.72 0.79 29.00
C ARG A 69 -4.16 0.36 27.63
N HIS A 70 -4.04 -0.93 27.39
CA HIS A 70 -3.71 -1.44 26.06
C HIS A 70 -4.91 -1.29 25.13
N LEU A 71 -4.70 -0.70 23.97
CA LEU A 71 -5.70 -0.47 22.94
C LEU A 71 -5.16 -0.90 21.57
N VAL A 72 -6.07 -1.29 20.69
CA VAL A 72 -5.79 -1.51 19.28
C VAL A 72 -6.73 -0.62 18.45
N PHE A 73 -6.15 0.22 17.60
CA PHE A 73 -6.89 0.96 16.58
C PHE A 73 -6.93 0.09 15.32
N PRO A 74 -8.11 -0.34 14.87
CA PRO A 74 -8.25 -1.27 13.73
C PRO A 74 -8.14 -0.51 12.40
N LEU A 75 -6.96 0.04 12.12
CA LEU A 75 -6.70 0.90 10.96
C LEU A 75 -7.10 0.22 9.64
N HIS A 76 -6.91 -1.09 9.53
CA HIS A 76 -7.34 -1.86 8.35
C HIS A 76 -8.85 -1.76 8.11
N ALA A 77 -9.64 -1.86 9.17
CA ALA A 77 -11.11 -1.81 9.08
C ALA A 77 -11.59 -0.38 8.75
N ASP A 78 -10.97 0.64 9.36
CA ASP A 78 -11.31 2.04 9.10
C ASP A 78 -11.01 2.41 7.64
N ILE A 79 -9.87 1.98 7.09
CA ILE A 79 -9.56 2.16 5.66
C ILE A 79 -10.61 1.48 4.78
N CYS A 80 -11.03 0.24 5.09
CA CYS A 80 -12.08 -0.46 4.34
C CYS A 80 -13.42 0.32 4.37
N VAL A 81 -13.80 0.88 5.51
CA VAL A 81 -15.02 1.68 5.66
C VAL A 81 -14.92 2.98 4.85
N ILE A 82 -13.78 3.67 4.93
CA ILE A 82 -13.52 4.90 4.18
C ILE A 82 -13.57 4.62 2.68
N CYS A 83 -12.84 3.62 2.20
CA CYS A 83 -12.80 3.25 0.78
C CYS A 83 -14.20 2.90 0.25
N ARG A 84 -15.00 2.15 1.03
CA ARG A 84 -16.40 1.85 0.65
C ARG A 84 -17.24 3.11 0.54
N ARG A 85 -17.10 4.08 1.44
CA ARG A 85 -17.81 5.37 1.37
C ARG A 85 -17.42 6.21 0.15
N ILE A 86 -16.16 6.13 -0.28
CA ILE A 86 -15.67 6.77 -1.50
C ILE A 86 -16.26 6.12 -2.76
N GLY A 87 -16.63 4.84 -2.70
CA GLY A 87 -17.24 4.10 -3.82
C GLY A 87 -16.41 2.90 -4.31
N PHE A 88 -15.37 2.50 -3.59
CA PHE A 88 -14.65 1.26 -3.88
C PHE A 88 -15.47 0.02 -3.48
N ASP A 89 -15.34 -1.06 -4.24
CA ASP A 89 -15.72 -2.39 -3.81
C ASP A 89 -14.61 -2.99 -2.93
N ASN A 90 -14.93 -3.38 -1.70
CA ASN A 90 -14.04 -4.19 -0.88
C ASN A 90 -13.99 -5.62 -1.44
N LEU A 91 -12.80 -6.16 -1.57
CA LEU A 91 -12.56 -7.57 -1.92
C LEU A 91 -11.91 -8.28 -0.73
N ASN A 92 -11.83 -9.62 -0.78
CA ASN A 92 -11.18 -10.38 0.27
C ASN A 92 -9.72 -9.92 0.45
N PRO A 93 -9.28 -9.55 1.66
CA PRO A 93 -7.90 -9.19 1.93
C PRO A 93 -7.01 -10.43 1.91
N ILE A 94 -5.71 -10.20 1.72
CA ILE A 94 -4.67 -11.18 2.03
C ILE A 94 -4.14 -10.87 3.43
N ILE A 95 -3.95 -11.88 4.25
CA ILE A 95 -3.33 -11.78 5.57
C ILE A 95 -1.84 -12.08 5.40
N TRP A 96 -1.02 -11.10 5.70
CA TRP A 96 0.42 -11.27 5.69
C TRP A 96 0.93 -11.59 7.09
N HIS A 97 1.27 -12.85 7.33
CA HIS A 97 1.84 -13.31 8.59
C HIS A 97 3.35 -13.07 8.60
N LYS A 98 3.80 -12.20 9.49
CA LYS A 98 5.22 -11.79 9.64
C LYS A 98 5.91 -12.63 10.69
N ILE A 99 6.37 -13.80 10.36
CA ILE A 99 6.97 -14.77 11.31
C ILE A 99 8.14 -14.17 12.12
N ALA A 100 8.88 -13.20 11.58
CA ALA A 100 10.09 -12.65 12.20
C ALA A 100 9.86 -11.51 13.21
N ASN A 101 8.73 -10.82 13.20
CA ASN A 101 8.52 -9.60 14.01
C ASN A 101 8.05 -9.89 15.45
N ALA A 102 7.57 -11.07 15.74
CA ALA A 102 7.10 -11.43 17.09
C ALA A 102 8.18 -11.28 18.18
N SER A 103 9.46 -11.28 17.81
CA SER A 103 10.59 -11.12 18.75
C SER A 103 10.97 -9.67 19.02
N TYR A 104 10.56 -8.70 18.17
CA TYR A 104 10.96 -7.28 18.29
C TYR A 104 9.98 -6.43 19.09
N GLU A 105 8.73 -6.85 19.24
CA GLU A 105 7.71 -6.13 20.01
C GLU A 105 7.86 -6.28 21.52
N VAL A 106 8.79 -7.11 21.97
CA VAL A 106 9.00 -7.39 23.38
C VAL A 106 10.33 -6.77 23.83
N ALA A 107 10.25 -5.54 24.35
CA ALA A 107 11.35 -4.97 25.10
C ALA A 107 11.73 -5.91 26.25
N ASN A 108 13.01 -6.13 26.45
CA ASN A 108 13.60 -6.91 27.57
C ASN A 108 13.54 -8.46 27.47
N GLY A 109 13.54 -9.02 26.27
CA GLY A 109 13.74 -10.48 26.10
C GLY A 109 12.61 -11.38 26.55
N SER A 110 11.48 -10.81 27.00
CA SER A 110 10.26 -11.57 27.28
C SER A 110 9.58 -11.99 25.98
N LYS A 111 9.24 -13.25 25.84
CA LYS A 111 8.47 -13.77 24.69
C LYS A 111 6.96 -13.48 24.79
N PHE A 112 6.50 -12.81 25.85
CA PHE A 112 5.08 -12.66 26.16
C PHE A 112 4.77 -11.22 26.56
N LEU A 113 3.61 -10.73 26.15
CA LEU A 113 3.01 -9.48 26.65
C LEU A 113 2.07 -9.84 27.81
N GLY A 114 2.27 -9.19 28.96
CA GLY A 114 1.52 -9.50 30.20
C GLY A 114 2.16 -10.63 31.00
N LYS A 115 1.37 -11.28 31.86
CA LYS A 115 1.83 -12.40 32.70
C LYS A 115 1.71 -13.70 31.89
N PRO A 116 2.82 -14.39 31.60
CA PRO A 116 2.76 -15.64 30.86
C PRO A 116 2.00 -16.71 31.67
N TYR A 117 1.25 -17.55 30.95
CA TYR A 117 0.47 -18.67 31.49
C TYR A 117 -0.71 -18.29 32.41
N GLU A 118 -1.01 -17.00 32.57
CA GLU A 118 -2.22 -16.56 33.27
C GLU A 118 -3.31 -16.14 32.26
N PRO A 119 -4.60 -16.26 32.60
CA PRO A 119 -5.69 -15.68 31.82
C PRO A 119 -5.50 -14.18 31.63
N ASN A 120 -6.04 -13.60 30.54
CA ASN A 120 -5.97 -12.20 30.17
C ASN A 120 -4.58 -11.71 29.70
N ALA A 121 -3.69 -12.62 29.26
CA ALA A 121 -2.50 -12.22 28.53
C ALA A 121 -2.87 -11.51 27.20
N ILE A 122 -2.02 -10.57 26.78
CA ILE A 122 -2.24 -9.81 25.54
C ILE A 122 -1.78 -10.63 24.34
N ILE A 123 -2.62 -10.71 23.31
CA ILE A 123 -2.28 -11.32 22.03
C ILE A 123 -1.37 -10.37 21.25
N LYS A 124 -0.23 -10.87 20.78
CA LYS A 124 0.69 -10.12 19.93
C LYS A 124 0.08 -9.89 18.54
N ASN A 125 0.39 -8.73 17.96
CA ASN A 125 0.09 -8.48 16.55
C ASN A 125 1.27 -8.99 15.70
N ASP A 126 1.10 -10.13 15.05
CA ASP A 126 2.10 -10.78 14.18
C ASP A 126 1.69 -10.80 12.71
N MET A 127 0.62 -10.08 12.38
CA MET A 127 0.10 -10.01 11.02
C MET A 127 -0.12 -8.57 10.54
N GLU A 128 -0.10 -8.40 9.23
CA GLU A 128 -0.62 -7.22 8.54
C GLU A 128 -1.66 -7.63 7.50
N PHE A 129 -2.46 -6.67 7.10
CA PHE A 129 -3.50 -6.84 6.10
C PHE A 129 -3.03 -6.27 4.76
N ILE A 130 -3.25 -7.01 3.68
CA ILE A 130 -3.14 -6.51 2.32
C ILE A 130 -4.57 -6.31 1.84
N LEU A 131 -5.06 -5.08 2.00
CA LEU A 131 -6.43 -4.71 1.66
C LEU A 131 -6.57 -4.61 0.15
N MET A 132 -7.68 -5.13 -0.36
CA MET A 132 -7.98 -5.19 -1.78
C MET A 132 -9.22 -4.37 -2.07
N GLN A 133 -9.05 -3.22 -2.71
CA GLN A 133 -10.12 -2.31 -3.09
C GLN A 133 -10.20 -2.22 -4.62
N ARG A 134 -11.39 -2.27 -5.20
CA ARG A 134 -11.59 -2.17 -6.65
C ARG A 134 -12.45 -0.97 -6.99
N LYS A 135 -12.00 -0.14 -7.94
CA LYS A 135 -12.89 0.87 -8.54
C LYS A 135 -13.93 0.17 -9.41
N PRO A 136 -15.25 0.38 -9.17
CA PRO A 136 -16.29 -0.20 -9.99
C PRO A 136 -16.13 0.14 -11.48
N GLY A 137 -16.67 -0.70 -12.35
CA GLY A 137 -16.64 -0.52 -13.80
C GLY A 137 -16.22 -1.77 -14.55
N GLY A 138 -16.04 -1.65 -15.85
CA GLY A 138 -15.64 -2.78 -16.70
C GLY A 138 -14.20 -3.22 -16.45
N TYR A 139 -13.94 -4.49 -16.73
CA TYR A 139 -12.57 -4.99 -16.72
C TYR A 139 -11.77 -4.40 -17.89
N ARG A 140 -10.51 -4.08 -17.63
CA ARG A 140 -9.56 -3.73 -18.68
C ARG A 140 -9.47 -4.88 -19.71
N LYS A 141 -9.31 -4.51 -20.98
CA LYS A 141 -9.09 -5.44 -22.08
C LYS A 141 -7.67 -5.28 -22.62
N PRO A 142 -6.66 -5.92 -22.01
CA PRO A 142 -5.29 -5.88 -22.53
C PRO A 142 -5.23 -6.62 -23.88
N SER A 143 -4.22 -6.30 -24.70
CA SER A 143 -3.92 -7.05 -25.92
C SER A 143 -3.50 -8.50 -25.61
N ASP A 144 -3.58 -9.39 -26.59
CA ASP A 144 -3.14 -10.78 -26.41
C ASP A 144 -1.64 -10.84 -26.07
N ALA A 145 -0.81 -10.00 -26.70
CA ALA A 145 0.61 -9.89 -26.37
C ALA A 145 0.85 -9.48 -24.92
N GLN A 146 0.08 -8.50 -24.41
CA GLN A 146 0.17 -8.12 -22.98
C GLN A 146 -0.29 -9.24 -22.05
N ARG A 147 -1.34 -9.99 -22.43
CA ARG A 147 -1.80 -11.16 -21.66
C ARG A 147 -0.72 -12.23 -21.57
N ASP A 148 -0.12 -12.57 -22.71
CA ASP A 148 0.92 -13.60 -22.77
C ASP A 148 2.17 -13.19 -21.99
N ALA A 149 2.65 -11.95 -22.15
CA ALA A 149 3.79 -11.41 -21.42
C ALA A 149 3.54 -11.28 -19.88
N SER A 150 2.26 -11.27 -19.47
CA SER A 150 1.88 -11.13 -18.06
C SER A 150 1.51 -12.44 -17.38
N ARG A 151 1.63 -13.59 -18.08
CA ARG A 151 1.27 -14.90 -17.51
C ARG A 151 2.06 -15.18 -16.24
N ILE A 152 1.35 -15.70 -15.26
CA ILE A 152 1.92 -16.21 -14.02
C ILE A 152 2.06 -17.73 -14.17
N SER A 153 3.17 -18.31 -13.73
CA SER A 153 3.34 -19.77 -13.74
C SER A 153 2.25 -20.44 -12.90
N LYS A 154 1.97 -21.71 -13.19
CA LYS A 154 1.01 -22.46 -12.37
C LYS A 154 1.44 -22.53 -10.91
N GLU A 155 2.73 -22.75 -10.67
CA GLU A 155 3.31 -22.81 -9.33
C GLU A 155 3.13 -21.48 -8.57
N ASP A 156 3.51 -20.34 -9.19
CA ASP A 156 3.31 -19.01 -8.62
C ASP A 156 1.81 -18.74 -8.35
N PHE A 157 0.94 -19.12 -9.30
CA PHE A 157 -0.49 -18.93 -9.16
C PHE A 157 -1.03 -19.68 -7.94
N ASP A 158 -0.70 -20.96 -7.80
CA ASP A 158 -1.16 -21.81 -6.71
C ASP A 158 -0.66 -21.30 -5.34
N HIS A 159 0.54 -20.68 -5.28
CA HIS A 159 1.11 -20.12 -4.06
C HIS A 159 0.63 -18.69 -3.73
N TRP A 160 0.42 -17.84 -4.77
CA TRP A 160 0.14 -16.43 -4.52
C TRP A 160 -1.35 -16.12 -4.33
N PHE A 161 -2.25 -16.85 -5.02
CA PHE A 161 -3.70 -16.61 -4.92
C PHE A 161 -4.31 -17.31 -3.69
N GLN A 162 -3.62 -17.22 -2.57
CA GLN A 162 -4.07 -17.70 -1.25
C GLN A 162 -4.31 -16.52 -0.31
N GLN A 163 -5.19 -16.72 0.65
CA GLN A 163 -5.55 -15.66 1.60
C GLN A 163 -4.48 -15.43 2.67
N ILE A 164 -3.61 -16.40 2.96
CA ILE A 164 -2.57 -16.30 3.98
C ILE A 164 -1.20 -16.38 3.31
N TRP A 165 -0.37 -15.35 3.55
CA TRP A 165 1.01 -15.30 3.09
C TRP A 165 1.98 -15.34 4.25
N ASN A 166 2.93 -16.27 4.19
CA ASN A 166 4.05 -16.37 5.12
C ASN A 166 5.29 -15.81 4.44
N ILE A 167 5.51 -14.50 4.50
CA ILE A 167 6.66 -13.82 3.92
C ILE A 167 7.41 -13.12 5.05
N PRO A 168 8.73 -13.34 5.21
CA PRO A 168 9.52 -12.60 6.18
C PRO A 168 9.44 -11.09 5.98
N GLY A 169 9.43 -10.32 7.08
CA GLY A 169 9.47 -8.87 7.03
C GLY A 169 10.79 -8.35 6.42
N ALA A 170 10.77 -7.16 5.85
CA ALA A 170 11.97 -6.50 5.34
C ALA A 170 12.82 -5.90 6.48
N SER A 171 14.12 -5.70 6.22
CA SER A 171 15.03 -5.07 7.17
C SER A 171 14.71 -3.58 7.34
N THR A 172 14.57 -3.14 8.58
CA THR A 172 14.30 -1.73 8.94
C THR A 172 15.56 -0.85 9.04
N LYS A 173 16.74 -1.36 8.64
CA LYS A 173 18.02 -0.64 8.79
C LYS A 173 18.10 0.66 7.98
N GLN A 174 17.42 0.75 6.86
CA GLN A 174 17.51 1.88 5.93
C GLN A 174 16.20 2.67 5.79
N HIS A 175 15.08 2.09 6.16
CA HIS A 175 13.77 2.71 6.15
C HIS A 175 12.94 2.18 7.33
N PRO A 176 12.19 3.03 8.05
CA PRO A 176 11.49 2.62 9.28
C PRO A 176 10.36 1.60 9.04
N ALA A 177 9.77 1.58 7.86
CA ALA A 177 8.63 0.71 7.55
C ALA A 177 8.68 0.16 6.10
N PRO A 178 9.74 -0.58 5.70
CA PRO A 178 9.79 -1.17 4.37
C PRO A 178 8.92 -2.43 4.32
N PHE A 179 8.23 -2.67 3.21
CA PHE A 179 7.70 -4.00 2.93
C PHE A 179 8.60 -4.74 1.93
N PRO A 180 8.61 -6.10 1.96
CA PRO A 180 9.52 -6.88 1.15
C PRO A 180 9.31 -6.68 -0.35
N LEU A 181 10.40 -6.62 -1.12
CA LEU A 181 10.33 -6.55 -2.59
C LEU A 181 9.58 -7.76 -3.19
N GLU A 182 9.71 -8.93 -2.58
CA GLU A 182 8.96 -10.13 -2.97
C GLU A 182 7.44 -9.88 -2.88
N LEU A 183 6.96 -9.30 -1.77
CA LEU A 183 5.55 -8.96 -1.58
C LEU A 183 5.08 -7.98 -2.66
N ALA A 184 5.83 -6.89 -2.89
CA ALA A 184 5.53 -5.92 -3.95
C ALA A 184 5.49 -6.57 -5.33
N THR A 185 6.46 -7.44 -5.65
CA THR A 185 6.56 -8.13 -6.94
C THR A 185 5.35 -9.03 -7.17
N ARG A 186 4.93 -9.80 -6.16
CA ARG A 186 3.73 -10.63 -6.25
C ARG A 186 2.50 -9.78 -6.56
N LEU A 187 2.26 -8.71 -5.77
CA LEU A 187 1.09 -7.85 -5.93
C LEU A 187 1.05 -7.17 -7.30
N VAL A 188 2.19 -6.66 -7.79
CA VAL A 188 2.29 -6.05 -9.11
C VAL A 188 1.97 -7.07 -10.22
N ARG A 189 2.55 -8.28 -10.17
CA ARG A 189 2.29 -9.32 -11.16
C ARG A 189 0.86 -9.87 -11.12
N MET A 190 0.28 -10.01 -9.93
CA MET A 190 -1.08 -10.54 -9.75
C MET A 190 -2.16 -9.60 -10.27
N PHE A 191 -1.93 -8.28 -10.23
CA PHE A 191 -3.01 -7.31 -10.40
C PHE A 191 -2.76 -6.26 -11.49
N SER A 192 -1.69 -6.40 -12.28
CA SER A 192 -1.41 -5.56 -13.45
C SER A 192 -0.85 -6.37 -14.62
N PHE A 193 -0.97 -5.82 -15.82
CA PHE A 193 -0.34 -6.36 -17.02
C PHE A 193 0.97 -5.61 -17.33
N VAL A 194 1.84 -6.21 -18.14
CA VAL A 194 3.02 -5.51 -18.71
C VAL A 194 2.55 -4.22 -19.37
N ASP A 195 3.36 -3.16 -19.30
CA ASP A 195 3.08 -1.78 -19.73
C ASP A 195 1.99 -1.04 -18.92
N ASP A 196 1.35 -1.66 -17.92
CA ASP A 196 0.48 -0.95 -17.01
C ASP A 196 1.25 0.05 -16.16
N THR A 197 0.55 1.08 -15.69
CA THR A 197 1.12 2.06 -14.75
C THR A 197 0.66 1.75 -13.33
N VAL A 198 1.65 1.53 -12.46
CA VAL A 198 1.49 1.32 -11.02
C VAL A 198 1.77 2.63 -10.30
N LEU A 199 0.92 3.01 -9.34
CA LEU A 199 1.10 4.19 -8.50
C LEU A 199 1.38 3.76 -7.05
N ASP A 200 2.30 4.45 -6.40
CA ASP A 200 2.49 4.41 -4.95
C ASP A 200 2.50 5.84 -4.39
N PRO A 201 1.40 6.28 -3.73
CA PRO A 201 1.31 7.62 -3.15
C PRO A 201 2.11 7.81 -1.85
N PHE A 202 2.74 6.76 -1.32
CA PHE A 202 3.60 6.76 -0.14
C PHE A 202 4.86 5.94 -0.41
N CYS A 203 5.62 6.34 -1.44
CA CYS A 203 6.59 5.44 -2.07
C CYS A 203 7.82 5.12 -1.20
N GLY A 204 8.14 5.93 -0.21
CA GLY A 204 9.27 5.71 0.68
C GLY A 204 10.56 5.42 -0.06
N SER A 205 11.16 4.27 0.20
CA SER A 205 12.39 3.81 -0.46
C SER A 205 12.22 3.31 -1.91
N GLY A 206 11.00 3.28 -2.45
CA GLY A 206 10.76 2.93 -3.85
C GLY A 206 10.53 1.46 -4.15
N THR A 207 10.19 0.63 -3.17
CA THR A 207 10.02 -0.82 -3.36
C THR A 207 8.98 -1.16 -4.42
N THR A 208 7.84 -0.47 -4.44
CA THR A 208 6.78 -0.66 -5.45
C THR A 208 7.28 -0.33 -6.86
N MET A 209 8.04 0.77 -7.02
CA MET A 209 8.59 1.15 -8.32
C MET A 209 9.63 0.16 -8.81
N ILE A 210 10.50 -0.36 -7.93
CA ILE A 210 11.47 -1.41 -8.27
C ILE A 210 10.74 -2.66 -8.74
N ALA A 211 9.69 -3.08 -8.03
CA ALA A 211 8.87 -4.23 -8.43
C ALA A 211 8.21 -4.03 -9.80
N ALA A 212 7.65 -2.83 -10.05
CA ALA A 212 7.07 -2.47 -11.35
C ALA A 212 8.12 -2.51 -12.46
N PHE A 213 9.29 -1.89 -12.25
CA PHE A 213 10.39 -1.87 -13.19
C PHE A 213 10.84 -3.30 -13.56
N ARG A 214 11.15 -4.14 -12.57
CA ARG A 214 11.62 -5.53 -12.78
C ARG A 214 10.61 -6.40 -13.51
N THR A 215 9.36 -6.02 -13.51
CA THR A 215 8.27 -6.81 -14.11
C THR A 215 7.69 -6.18 -15.39
N GLY A 216 8.36 -5.14 -15.94
CA GLY A 216 7.96 -4.51 -17.20
C GLY A 216 6.71 -3.63 -17.09
N ARG A 217 6.49 -3.01 -15.93
CA ARG A 217 5.42 -2.03 -15.70
C ARG A 217 6.00 -0.64 -15.57
N ASN A 218 5.21 0.36 -15.98
CA ASN A 218 5.49 1.75 -15.65
C ASN A 218 5.12 2.04 -14.19
N SER A 219 5.74 3.04 -13.58
CA SER A 219 5.41 3.40 -12.20
C SER A 219 5.48 4.89 -11.94
N ILE A 220 4.69 5.34 -10.98
CA ILE A 220 4.73 6.68 -10.41
C ILE A 220 4.82 6.51 -8.90
N GLY A 221 5.83 7.12 -8.28
CA GLY A 221 5.97 7.21 -6.83
C GLY A 221 5.81 8.64 -6.37
N ILE A 222 5.09 8.86 -5.28
CA ILE A 222 4.96 10.16 -4.63
C ILE A 222 5.56 10.04 -3.23
N GLU A 223 6.43 10.98 -2.87
CA GLU A 223 7.10 11.00 -1.58
C GLU A 223 7.27 12.45 -1.11
N ILE A 224 6.87 12.72 0.12
CA ILE A 224 6.97 14.05 0.72
C ILE A 224 8.36 14.31 1.32
N ASP A 225 9.05 13.26 1.77
CA ASP A 225 10.36 13.36 2.38
C ASP A 225 11.45 13.38 1.30
N PRO A 226 12.24 14.48 1.21
CA PRO A 226 13.28 14.59 0.18
C PRO A 226 14.38 13.52 0.28
N GLU A 227 14.69 13.04 1.48
CA GLU A 227 15.73 12.01 1.67
C GLU A 227 15.26 10.66 1.14
N TYR A 228 14.01 10.27 1.44
CA TYR A 228 13.42 9.07 0.88
C TYR A 228 13.21 9.17 -0.63
N CYS A 229 12.83 10.33 -1.15
CA CYS A 229 12.74 10.58 -2.57
C CYS A 229 14.10 10.36 -3.27
N GLN A 230 15.19 10.90 -2.72
CA GLN A 230 16.54 10.70 -3.23
C GLN A 230 17.00 9.24 -3.10
N MET A 231 16.63 8.56 -2.01
CA MET A 231 16.92 7.14 -1.80
C MET A 231 16.25 6.28 -2.87
N SER A 232 14.97 6.49 -3.11
CA SER A 232 14.18 5.83 -4.15
C SER A 232 14.81 6.05 -5.53
N ALA A 233 15.17 7.29 -5.86
CA ALA A 233 15.81 7.62 -7.13
C ALA A 233 17.17 6.92 -7.31
N ARG A 234 17.97 6.80 -6.25
CA ARG A 234 19.25 6.06 -6.29
C ARG A 234 19.05 4.58 -6.55
N TYR A 235 18.07 3.95 -5.89
CA TYR A 235 17.78 2.54 -6.07
C TYR A 235 17.26 2.26 -7.48
N LEU A 236 16.34 3.07 -7.98
CA LEU A 236 15.84 2.94 -9.36
C LEU A 236 16.94 3.16 -10.42
N LYS A 237 17.86 4.10 -10.20
CA LYS A 237 19.02 4.29 -11.08
C LYS A 237 19.93 3.05 -11.07
N ALA A 238 20.16 2.45 -9.91
CA ALA A 238 20.96 1.23 -9.81
C ALA A 238 20.32 0.05 -10.56
N GLU A 239 18.99 -0.12 -10.45
CA GLU A 239 18.26 -1.13 -11.22
C GLU A 239 18.33 -0.87 -12.74
N ASN A 240 18.28 0.39 -13.15
CA ASN A 240 18.31 0.81 -14.57
C ASN A 240 19.73 0.85 -15.17
N SER A 241 20.77 0.56 -14.40
CA SER A 241 22.18 0.60 -14.86
C SER A 241 22.55 -0.52 -15.85
N SER A 242 21.64 -1.44 -16.13
CA SER A 242 21.81 -2.48 -17.16
C SER A 242 21.91 -1.86 -18.55
N LEU A 243 22.90 -2.26 -19.35
CA LEU A 243 23.14 -1.84 -20.74
C LEU A 243 21.95 -2.07 -21.70
N PHE A 244 20.96 -2.85 -21.28
CA PHE A 244 19.80 -3.24 -22.08
C PHE A 244 18.49 -2.55 -21.63
N SER A 245 18.55 -1.66 -20.63
CA SER A 245 17.36 -0.96 -20.15
C SER A 245 17.12 0.34 -20.94
N ASN A 246 15.95 0.47 -21.54
CA ASN A 246 15.47 1.70 -22.20
C ASN A 246 14.57 2.54 -21.25
N ALA A 247 14.49 2.19 -19.96
CA ALA A 247 13.62 2.89 -19.04
C ALA A 247 14.14 4.31 -18.76
N LYS A 248 13.21 5.26 -18.69
CA LYS A 248 13.49 6.66 -18.32
C LYS A 248 13.05 6.89 -16.88
N LEU A 249 13.94 7.43 -16.06
CA LEU A 249 13.60 7.92 -14.72
C LEU A 249 13.45 9.44 -14.79
N LEU A 250 12.27 9.93 -14.43
CA LEU A 250 11.98 11.35 -14.28
C LEU A 250 11.78 11.64 -12.79
N LEU A 251 12.43 12.66 -12.28
CA LEU A 251 12.25 13.17 -10.92
C LEU A 251 11.73 14.60 -11.02
N GLU A 252 10.52 14.81 -10.51
CA GLU A 252 9.86 16.11 -10.51
C GLU A 252 9.66 16.59 -9.07
N LYS A 253 9.95 17.85 -8.81
CA LYS A 253 9.57 18.51 -7.57
C LYS A 253 8.32 19.34 -7.84
N VAL A 254 7.24 19.00 -7.18
CA VAL A 254 5.99 19.76 -7.26
C VAL A 254 6.01 20.84 -6.19
N ASP A 255 5.80 22.09 -6.59
CA ASP A 255 5.59 23.19 -5.64
C ASP A 255 4.14 23.12 -5.13
N THR A 256 3.99 22.92 -3.81
CA THR A 256 2.67 22.80 -3.18
C THR A 256 1.84 24.08 -3.29
N ALA A 257 2.46 25.25 -3.51
CA ALA A 257 1.76 26.50 -3.73
C ALA A 257 0.98 26.52 -5.07
N GLU A 258 1.46 25.83 -6.10
CA GLU A 258 0.79 25.73 -7.41
C GLU A 258 -0.28 24.62 -7.42
N ALA A 259 -0.19 23.61 -6.57
CA ALA A 259 -1.13 22.49 -6.51
C ALA A 259 -2.54 22.88 -6.06
N HIS A 260 -2.71 24.02 -5.41
CA HIS A 260 -4.02 24.55 -4.99
C HIS A 260 -4.82 25.22 -6.11
N LEU A 261 -4.26 25.39 -7.30
CA LEU A 261 -4.93 26.10 -8.40
C LEU A 261 -5.74 25.20 -9.35
N VAL A 262 -5.67 23.89 -9.20
CA VAL A 262 -6.52 22.98 -10.00
C VAL A 262 -7.85 22.77 -9.26
N GLN A 263 -8.76 23.74 -9.39
CA GLN A 263 -10.17 23.50 -9.08
C GLN A 263 -10.75 22.57 -10.16
N GLU A 264 -11.05 21.35 -9.76
CA GLU A 264 -11.70 20.39 -10.65
C GLU A 264 -13.18 20.73 -10.81
N ASP A 265 -13.64 20.89 -12.03
CA ASP A 265 -15.04 20.76 -12.38
C ASP A 265 -15.50 19.36 -11.99
N GLN A 266 -16.56 19.29 -11.16
CA GLN A 266 -17.14 18.03 -10.71
C GLN A 266 -17.69 17.27 -11.92
N VAL A 267 -16.95 16.29 -12.42
CA VAL A 267 -17.49 15.31 -13.36
C VAL A 267 -18.33 14.32 -12.55
N ILE A 268 -19.62 14.54 -12.50
CA ILE A 268 -20.58 13.61 -11.91
C ILE A 268 -20.70 12.41 -12.84
N TYR A 269 -20.13 11.28 -12.48
CA TYR A 269 -20.38 10.01 -13.16
C TYR A 269 -21.66 9.41 -12.62
N GLU A 270 -22.74 9.55 -13.37
CA GLU A 270 -23.96 8.77 -13.12
C GLU A 270 -23.69 7.29 -13.50
N ALA A 271 -23.72 6.42 -12.50
CA ALA A 271 -23.70 4.98 -12.71
C ALA A 271 -25.00 4.55 -13.43
N ARG A 272 -24.89 4.11 -14.68
CA ARG A 272 -26.04 3.50 -15.37
C ARG A 272 -26.40 2.19 -14.67
N PRO A 273 -27.66 1.98 -14.25
CA PRO A 273 -28.08 0.71 -13.65
C PRO A 273 -27.86 -0.43 -14.64
N ALA A 274 -27.39 -1.57 -14.16
CA ALA A 274 -27.24 -2.77 -14.95
C ALA A 274 -28.58 -3.15 -15.59
N LYS A 275 -28.63 -3.31 -16.90
CA LYS A 275 -29.82 -3.84 -17.59
C LYS A 275 -30.14 -5.22 -17.04
N LYS A 276 -31.26 -5.37 -16.32
CA LYS A 276 -31.84 -6.69 -16.04
C LYS A 276 -32.09 -7.35 -17.39
N LYS A 277 -31.47 -8.51 -17.64
CA LYS A 277 -31.96 -9.41 -18.68
C LYS A 277 -33.33 -9.89 -18.20
N LEU A 278 -34.36 -9.46 -18.89
CA LEU A 278 -35.63 -10.15 -18.89
C LEU A 278 -35.46 -11.37 -19.79
N GLU A 279 -35.87 -12.50 -19.31
CA GLU A 279 -35.96 -13.78 -20.02
C GLU A 279 -36.77 -13.70 -21.30
#